data_2cfa2dcecae93ba2201a93dc938511da
#
_entry.id   2cfa2dcecae93ba2201a93dc938511da
#
_cell.length_a   1.000
_cell.length_b   1.000
_cell.length_c   1.000
_cell.angle_alpha   90.00
_cell.angle_beta   90.00
_cell.angle_gamma   90.00
#
_symmetry.space_group_name_H-M   'P 1'
#
loop_
_entity.id
_entity.type
_entity.pdbx_description
1 polymer ?
#
loop_
_entity_poly.entity_id
_entity_poly.type
_entity_poly.pdbx_seq_one_letter_code
_entity_poly.pdbx_strand_id
1 'polypeptide(L)'
;MYRVVIVEDDPMVALLNRTYVERDPRFRVVQTFQDGRAALEWLEQNPAELAVLDVYMPLLTGAELLRELRRRGIGIDAVMVTAANDGATVDTLLKMGVVDYLVKPFTVERFQQALDTFCRHREAVA
;
A
#
# COMPACT_ATOMS: atom_id res chain seq x y z
N MET A 1 -2.60 -15.83 -6.99
CA MET A 1 -1.85 -15.16 -5.89
C MET A 1 -1.65 -13.70 -6.23
N TYR A 2 -2.07 -12.82 -5.34
CA TYR A 2 -1.94 -11.38 -5.55
C TYR A 2 -0.51 -10.91 -5.32
N ARG A 3 -0.01 -10.08 -6.23
CA ARG A 3 1.34 -9.52 -6.16
C ARG A 3 1.28 -8.21 -5.38
N VAL A 4 2.15 -8.08 -4.38
CA VAL A 4 2.19 -6.92 -3.49
C VAL A 4 3.54 -6.22 -3.60
N VAL A 5 3.52 -4.90 -3.71
CA VAL A 5 4.71 -4.08 -3.52
C VAL A 5 4.60 -3.33 -2.20
N ILE A 6 5.72 -3.16 -1.54
CA ILE A 6 5.80 -2.41 -0.28
C ILE A 6 6.69 -1.21 -0.53
N VAL A 7 6.20 -0.02 -0.17
CA VAL A 7 6.96 1.22 -0.29
C VAL A 7 7.04 1.87 1.08
N GLU A 8 8.21 1.79 1.69
CA GLU A 8 8.43 2.21 3.07
C GLU A 8 9.90 2.57 3.24
N ASP A 9 10.18 3.78 3.73
CA ASP A 9 11.56 4.24 3.91
C ASP A 9 12.25 3.67 5.15
N ASP A 10 11.49 3.25 6.17
CA ASP A 10 12.03 2.61 7.36
C ASP A 10 12.19 1.10 7.11
N PRO A 11 13.43 0.56 7.09
CA PRO A 11 13.63 -0.85 6.78
C PRO A 11 12.99 -1.81 7.78
N MET A 12 12.87 -1.41 9.04
CA MET A 12 12.24 -2.26 10.07
C MET A 12 10.74 -2.35 9.84
N VAL A 13 10.10 -1.25 9.50
CA VAL A 13 8.67 -1.23 9.20
C VAL A 13 8.40 -1.98 7.88
N ALA A 14 9.25 -1.81 6.89
CA ALA A 14 9.13 -2.54 5.62
C ALA A 14 9.19 -4.05 5.85
N LEU A 15 10.12 -4.50 6.69
CA LEU A 15 10.23 -5.92 7.04
C LEU A 15 8.99 -6.43 7.77
N LEU A 16 8.47 -5.64 8.70
CA LEU A 16 7.25 -5.98 9.43
C LEU A 16 6.06 -6.12 8.47
N ASN A 17 5.89 -5.16 7.57
CA ASN A 17 4.82 -5.20 6.57
C ASN A 17 4.95 -6.44 5.69
N ARG A 18 6.15 -6.73 5.24
CA ARG A 18 6.42 -7.91 4.43
C ARG A 18 6.07 -9.19 5.17
N THR A 19 6.47 -9.30 6.42
CA THR A 19 6.18 -10.45 7.26
C THR A 19 4.67 -10.67 7.39
N TYR A 20 3.93 -9.59 7.62
CA TYR A 20 2.47 -9.66 7.76
C TYR A 20 1.79 -10.06 6.45
N VAL A 21 2.23 -9.52 5.32
CA VAL A 21 1.69 -9.91 4.02
C VAL A 21 1.95 -11.39 3.73
N GLU A 22 3.18 -11.83 3.97
CA GLU A 22 3.59 -13.19 3.60
C GLU A 22 3.02 -14.28 4.51
N ARG A 23 2.40 -13.91 5.62
CA ARG A 23 1.63 -14.84 6.45
C ARG A 23 0.34 -15.27 5.77
N ASP A 24 -0.15 -14.52 4.80
CA ASP A 24 -1.39 -14.81 4.10
C ASP A 24 -1.04 -15.46 2.75
N PRO A 25 -1.48 -16.73 2.53
CA PRO A 25 -1.11 -17.44 1.31
C PRO A 25 -1.72 -16.87 0.03
N ARG A 26 -2.68 -15.93 0.14
CA ARG A 26 -3.26 -15.27 -1.03
C ARG A 26 -2.33 -14.23 -1.65
N PHE A 27 -1.24 -13.86 -0.95
CA PHE A 27 -0.38 -12.74 -1.33
C PHE A 27 1.08 -13.15 -1.44
N ARG A 28 1.80 -12.45 -2.31
CA ARG A 28 3.25 -12.57 -2.44
C ARG A 28 3.84 -11.18 -2.61
N VAL A 29 4.83 -10.85 -1.79
CA VAL A 29 5.58 -9.60 -1.96
C VAL A 29 6.56 -9.79 -3.11
N VAL A 30 6.39 -9.02 -4.18
CA VAL A 30 7.25 -9.13 -5.37
C VAL A 30 8.38 -8.13 -5.35
N GLN A 31 8.23 -7.00 -4.64
CA GLN A 31 9.29 -6.02 -4.52
C GLN A 31 9.04 -5.09 -3.33
N THR A 32 10.13 -4.56 -2.76
CA THR A 32 10.10 -3.59 -1.68
C THR A 32 10.95 -2.39 -2.08
N PHE A 33 10.44 -1.18 -1.84
CA PHE A 33 11.10 0.07 -2.21
C PHE A 33 11.22 0.95 -0.99
N GLN A 34 12.31 1.73 -0.92
CA GLN A 34 12.53 2.71 0.15
C GLN A 34 12.05 4.12 -0.23
N ASP A 35 11.71 4.35 -1.48
CA ASP A 35 11.16 5.62 -1.93
C ASP A 35 10.12 5.44 -3.03
N GLY A 36 9.29 6.46 -3.19
CA GLY A 36 8.17 6.40 -4.11
C GLY A 36 8.56 6.47 -5.59
N ARG A 37 9.69 7.10 -5.91
CA ARG A 37 10.12 7.22 -7.31
C ARG A 37 10.55 5.87 -7.87
N ALA A 38 11.33 5.13 -7.10
CA ALA A 38 11.75 3.79 -7.51
C ALA A 38 10.53 2.89 -7.70
N ALA A 39 9.54 2.99 -6.82
CA ALA A 39 8.31 2.22 -6.93
C ALA A 39 7.53 2.61 -8.20
N LEU A 40 7.41 3.89 -8.47
CA LEU A 40 6.70 4.38 -9.65
C LEU A 40 7.32 3.87 -10.94
N GLU A 41 8.64 3.97 -11.07
CA GLU A 41 9.36 3.49 -12.25
C GLU A 41 9.15 1.99 -12.45
N TRP A 42 9.23 1.22 -11.37
CA TRP A 42 9.06 -0.22 -11.44
C TRP A 42 7.63 -0.60 -11.84
N LEU A 43 6.64 0.08 -11.27
CA LEU A 43 5.23 -0.20 -11.53
C LEU A 43 4.78 0.19 -12.94
N GLU A 44 5.51 1.06 -13.62
CA GLU A 44 5.27 1.34 -15.04
C GLU A 44 5.62 0.15 -15.93
N GLN A 45 6.53 -0.70 -15.49
CA GLN A 45 7.05 -1.81 -16.28
C GLN A 45 6.58 -3.18 -15.77
N ASN A 46 6.06 -3.24 -14.54
CA ASN A 46 5.75 -4.51 -13.88
C ASN A 46 4.38 -4.45 -13.22
N PRO A 47 3.56 -5.48 -13.38
CA PRO A 47 2.23 -5.48 -12.77
C PRO A 47 2.27 -5.87 -11.29
N ALA A 48 1.36 -5.27 -10.52
CA ALA A 48 1.06 -5.68 -9.14
C ALA A 48 -0.38 -5.30 -8.85
N GLU A 49 -1.02 -6.02 -7.94
CA GLU A 49 -2.41 -5.80 -7.60
C GLU A 49 -2.59 -4.91 -6.38
N LEU A 50 -1.64 -4.92 -5.45
CA LEU A 50 -1.74 -4.18 -4.20
C LEU A 50 -0.41 -3.51 -3.86
N ALA A 51 -0.49 -2.25 -3.44
CA ALA A 51 0.65 -1.51 -2.87
C ALA A 51 0.36 -1.19 -1.42
N VAL A 52 1.31 -1.50 -0.54
CA VAL A 52 1.30 -1.06 0.86
C VAL A 52 2.24 0.13 0.94
N LEU A 53 1.68 1.32 1.13
CA LEU A 53 2.41 2.58 0.99
C LEU A 53 2.46 3.34 2.31
N ASP A 54 3.67 3.76 2.71
CA ASP A 54 3.81 4.73 3.79
C ASP A 54 3.37 6.11 3.26
N VAL A 55 2.59 6.83 4.06
CA VAL A 55 2.13 8.17 3.69
C VAL A 55 3.29 9.16 3.70
N TYR A 56 4.12 9.11 4.72
CA TYR A 56 5.20 10.09 4.92
C TYR A 56 6.56 9.50 4.53
N MET A 57 6.97 9.77 3.30
CA MET A 57 8.27 9.36 2.77
C MET A 57 8.99 10.57 2.18
N PRO A 58 10.33 10.60 2.23
CA PRO A 58 11.08 11.68 1.57
C PRO A 58 10.89 11.61 0.05
N LEU A 59 11.03 12.74 -0.61
CA LEU A 59 10.99 12.96 -2.05
C LEU A 59 9.58 12.84 -2.65
N LEU A 60 8.89 11.75 -2.40
CA LEU A 60 7.54 11.51 -2.93
C LEU A 60 6.71 10.84 -1.83
N THR A 61 5.67 11.53 -1.36
CA THR A 61 4.79 10.95 -0.33
C THR A 61 3.94 9.82 -0.91
N GLY A 62 3.38 8.99 -0.02
CA GLY A 62 2.48 7.92 -0.45
C GLY A 62 1.27 8.45 -1.23
N ALA A 63 0.72 9.58 -0.79
CA ALA A 63 -0.41 10.22 -1.48
C ALA A 63 -0.01 10.72 -2.87
N GLU A 64 1.17 11.34 -2.99
CA GLU A 64 1.70 11.79 -4.27
C GLU A 64 1.96 10.62 -5.21
N LEU A 65 2.53 9.53 -4.69
CA LEU A 65 2.76 8.33 -5.48
C LEU A 65 1.44 7.76 -6.00
N LEU A 66 0.44 7.64 -5.15
CA LEU A 66 -0.86 7.12 -5.57
C LEU A 66 -1.50 8.01 -6.64
N ARG A 67 -1.42 9.32 -6.47
CA ARG A 67 -1.94 10.27 -7.47
C ARG A 67 -1.25 10.08 -8.82
N GLU A 68 0.08 9.90 -8.81
CA GLU A 68 0.85 9.68 -10.03
C GLU A 68 0.49 8.36 -10.71
N LEU A 69 0.30 7.30 -9.92
CA LEU A 69 -0.14 6.01 -10.44
C LEU A 69 -1.51 6.12 -11.12
N ARG A 70 -2.44 6.83 -10.50
CA ARG A 70 -3.78 7.05 -11.07
C ARG A 70 -3.70 7.87 -12.36
N ARG A 71 -2.88 8.93 -12.37
CA ARG A 71 -2.69 9.79 -13.55
C ARG A 71 -2.14 9.00 -14.73
N ARG A 72 -1.29 8.02 -14.48
CA ARG A 72 -0.69 7.19 -15.53
C ARG A 72 -1.53 5.98 -15.90
N GLY A 73 -2.71 5.84 -15.32
CA GLY A 73 -3.60 4.73 -15.63
C GLY A 73 -3.16 3.39 -15.07
N ILE A 74 -2.31 3.38 -14.06
CA ILE A 74 -1.85 2.14 -13.44
C ILE A 74 -2.89 1.70 -12.40
N GLY A 75 -3.57 0.59 -12.70
CA GLY A 75 -4.68 0.09 -11.89
C GLY A 75 -4.22 -0.79 -10.74
N ILE A 76 -3.63 -0.19 -9.72
CA ILE A 76 -3.19 -0.89 -8.52
C ILE A 76 -3.99 -0.36 -7.32
N ASP A 77 -4.42 -1.27 -6.44
CA ASP A 77 -5.07 -0.88 -5.19
C ASP A 77 -4.01 -0.54 -4.15
N ALA A 78 -4.38 0.27 -3.17
CA ALA A 78 -3.45 0.73 -2.15
C ALA A 78 -4.02 0.60 -0.75
N VAL A 79 -3.17 0.17 0.18
CA VAL A 79 -3.37 0.28 1.62
C VAL A 79 -2.33 1.29 2.11
N MET A 80 -2.78 2.35 2.77
CA MET A 80 -1.89 3.37 3.30
C MET A 80 -1.52 3.06 4.74
N VAL A 81 -0.25 3.30 5.08
CA VAL A 81 0.26 3.13 6.44
C VAL A 81 0.78 4.49 6.90
N THR A 82 0.33 4.96 8.05
CA THR A 82 0.68 6.29 8.55
C THR A 82 0.92 6.29 10.06
N ALA A 83 1.85 7.13 10.51
CA ALA A 83 2.04 7.40 11.93
C ALA A 83 1.07 8.49 12.43
N ALA A 84 0.43 9.22 11.51
CA ALA A 84 -0.46 10.33 11.86
C ALA A 84 -1.91 9.87 11.97
N ASN A 85 -2.55 10.25 13.08
CA ASN A 85 -3.98 10.10 13.25
C ASN A 85 -4.63 11.45 12.95
N ASP A 86 -4.53 11.88 11.70
CA ASP A 86 -5.01 13.16 11.22
C ASP A 86 -6.23 12.92 10.35
N GLY A 87 -7.39 13.36 10.82
CA GLY A 87 -8.66 13.15 10.14
C GLY A 87 -8.69 13.75 8.72
N ALA A 88 -8.04 14.90 8.52
CA ALA A 88 -8.01 15.53 7.21
C ALA A 88 -7.19 14.69 6.21
N THR A 89 -6.06 14.13 6.65
CA THR A 89 -5.24 13.24 5.83
C THR A 89 -6.01 11.97 5.48
N VAL A 90 -6.66 11.36 6.47
CA VAL A 90 -7.46 10.14 6.27
C VAL A 90 -8.58 10.40 5.26
N ASP A 91 -9.31 11.51 5.40
CA ASP A 91 -10.38 11.85 4.47
C ASP A 91 -9.87 12.00 3.04
N THR A 92 -8.72 12.65 2.87
CA THR A 92 -8.09 12.82 1.55
C THR A 92 -7.73 11.47 0.94
N LEU A 93 -7.13 10.58 1.73
CA LEU A 93 -6.74 9.25 1.27
C LEU A 93 -7.94 8.40 0.86
N LEU A 94 -9.01 8.45 1.65
CA LEU A 94 -10.23 7.70 1.32
C LEU A 94 -10.86 8.19 0.01
N LYS A 95 -10.81 9.49 -0.26
CA LYS A 95 -11.30 10.06 -1.50
C LYS A 95 -10.45 9.65 -2.71
N MET A 96 -9.20 9.26 -2.48
CA MET A 96 -8.32 8.77 -3.54
C MET A 96 -8.55 7.30 -3.87
N GLY A 97 -9.48 6.64 -3.20
CA GLY A 97 -9.84 5.26 -3.49
C GLY A 97 -8.91 4.22 -2.87
N VAL A 98 -8.28 4.54 -1.74
CA VAL A 98 -7.50 3.52 -1.03
C VAL A 98 -8.42 2.47 -0.44
N VAL A 99 -7.95 1.24 -0.39
CA VAL A 99 -8.70 0.11 0.17
C VAL A 99 -8.88 0.29 1.68
N ASP A 100 -7.81 0.71 2.35
CA ASP A 100 -7.80 0.90 3.80
C ASP A 100 -6.60 1.76 4.19
N TYR A 101 -6.61 2.24 5.42
CA TYR A 101 -5.46 2.93 6.00
C TYR A 101 -5.17 2.33 7.37
N LEU A 102 -3.90 2.28 7.73
CA LEU A 102 -3.44 1.72 9.00
C LEU A 102 -2.65 2.78 9.75
N VAL A 103 -2.95 2.96 11.03
CA VAL A 103 -2.22 3.91 11.89
C VAL A 103 -1.19 3.14 12.71
N LYS A 104 0.05 3.54 12.64
CA LYS A 104 1.14 2.94 13.42
C LYS A 104 1.02 3.33 14.90
N PRO A 105 1.25 2.42 15.84
CA PRO A 105 1.49 0.99 15.64
C PRO A 105 0.18 0.23 15.41
N PHE A 106 0.20 -0.74 14.52
CA PHE A 106 -0.96 -1.58 14.24
C PHE A 106 -0.66 -3.04 14.58
N THR A 107 -1.71 -3.80 14.87
CA THR A 107 -1.59 -5.23 15.17
C THR A 107 -1.60 -6.05 13.86
N VAL A 108 -1.16 -7.29 13.96
CA VAL A 108 -1.25 -8.21 12.82
C VAL A 108 -2.71 -8.44 12.42
N GLU A 109 -3.62 -8.47 13.39
CA GLU A 109 -5.05 -8.64 13.14
C GLU A 109 -5.62 -7.46 12.36
N ARG A 110 -5.20 -6.23 12.69
CA ARG A 110 -5.64 -5.04 11.96
C ARG A 110 -5.10 -5.05 10.53
N PHE A 111 -3.85 -5.46 10.34
CA PHE A 111 -3.25 -5.59 9.02
C PHE A 111 -4.01 -6.64 8.19
N GLN A 112 -4.35 -7.76 8.81
CA GLN A 112 -5.12 -8.83 8.17
C GLN A 112 -6.49 -8.33 7.70
N GLN A 113 -7.14 -7.48 8.48
CA GLN A 113 -8.42 -6.89 8.08
C GLN A 113 -8.29 -6.08 6.78
N ALA A 114 -7.20 -5.35 6.62
CA ALA A 114 -6.96 -4.59 5.39
C ALA A 114 -6.79 -5.51 4.18
N LEU A 115 -6.06 -6.61 4.35
CA LEU A 115 -5.88 -7.61 3.30
C LEU A 115 -7.22 -8.27 2.95
N ASP A 116 -8.03 -8.59 3.94
CA ASP A 116 -9.36 -9.17 3.72
C ASP A 116 -10.27 -8.18 2.96
N THR A 117 -10.21 -6.91 3.31
CA THR A 117 -10.98 -5.87 2.62
C THR A 117 -10.57 -5.77 1.16
N PHE A 118 -9.27 -5.81 0.88
CA PHE A 118 -8.76 -5.83 -0.48
C PHE A 118 -9.33 -7.03 -1.27
N CYS A 119 -9.29 -8.22 -0.71
CA CYS A 119 -9.78 -9.41 -1.38
C CYS A 119 -11.28 -9.31 -1.67
N ARG A 120 -12.07 -8.86 -0.69
CA ARG A 120 -13.52 -8.69 -0.90
C ARG A 120 -13.81 -7.67 -1.99
N HIS A 121 -13.07 -6.58 -2.02
CA HIS A 121 -13.22 -5.55 -3.06
C HIS A 121 -12.92 -6.11 -4.45
N ARG A 122 -11.82 -6.86 -4.59
CA ARG A 122 -11.43 -7.49 -5.85
C ARG A 122 -12.47 -8.51 -6.32
N GLU A 123 -12.95 -9.34 -5.44
CA GLU A 123 -13.92 -10.39 -5.76
C GLU A 123 -15.28 -9.79 -6.16
N ALA A 124 -15.67 -8.67 -5.53
CA ALA A 124 -16.93 -8.00 -5.83
C ALA A 124 -16.98 -7.39 -7.23
N VAL A 125 -15.82 -7.04 -7.81
CA VAL A 125 -15.74 -6.41 -9.14
C VAL A 125 -15.28 -7.37 -10.23
N ALA A 126 -15.04 -8.62 -9.88
CA ALA A 126 -14.57 -9.65 -10.82
C ALA A 126 -15.70 -10.21 -11.70
#